data_30489258d7a24261dd8b5f766975d2ee
#
_entry.id   30489258d7a24261dd8b5f766975d2ee
#
_cell.length_a   1.000
_cell.length_b   1.000
_cell.length_c   1.000
_cell.angle_alpha   90.00
_cell.angle_beta   90.00
_cell.angle_gamma   90.00
#
_symmetry.space_group_name_H-M   'P 1'
#
loop_
_entity.id
_entity.type
_entity.pdbx_description
1 polymer ?
#
loop_
_entity_poly.entity_id
_entity_poly.type
_entity_poly.pdbx_seq_one_letter_code
_entity_poly.pdbx_strand_id
1 'polypeptide(L)'
;MFVSVIVPCYNHAPYLKQRIESILNQTYQNFELILLDDVSPDESGEILLSYKDHPKVSHCIINEKNSGSTFHQWNKGMQLAQGELIWIAESDDIADLSFLEILVEPFQHNPNLVLAYSQSHRMDSQGKITGSWKSHTDDLDSELFKHDFDMNGWEYIHRFLNIKNTIPNASAVLFKKQTYLQIEGACSHLNLIGDWSVWAKIVSRGDIHFSSRCLNDFRYHATSVIATAKQTSGPFRL
;
A
#
# COMPACT_ATOMS: atom_id res chain seq x y z
N MET A 1 16.17 -2.03 10.02
CA MET A 1 15.19 -3.09 9.69
C MET A 1 15.20 -3.32 8.18
N PHE A 2 15.06 -4.54 7.70
CA PHE A 2 15.02 -4.84 6.26
C PHE A 2 13.58 -4.77 5.75
N VAL A 3 13.33 -4.10 4.61
CA VAL A 3 12.00 -3.92 4.03
C VAL A 3 11.88 -4.73 2.75
N SER A 4 10.80 -5.49 2.58
CA SER A 4 10.43 -6.03 1.27
C SER A 4 9.34 -5.18 0.66
N VAL A 5 9.62 -4.60 -0.51
CA VAL A 5 8.68 -3.82 -1.29
C VAL A 5 8.07 -4.73 -2.35
N ILE A 6 6.75 -4.91 -2.30
CA ILE A 6 6.01 -5.76 -3.23
C ILE A 6 5.23 -4.85 -4.19
N VAL A 7 5.50 -4.98 -5.49
CA VAL A 7 4.77 -4.26 -6.55
C VAL A 7 3.87 -5.25 -7.27
N PRO A 8 2.58 -5.33 -6.88
CA PRO A 8 1.59 -6.08 -7.66
C PRO A 8 1.19 -5.27 -8.89
N CYS A 9 1.21 -5.87 -10.06
CA CYS A 9 0.90 -5.18 -11.32
C CYS A 9 -0.12 -5.96 -12.15
N TYR A 10 -1.10 -5.20 -12.69
CA TYR A 10 -1.99 -5.65 -13.73
C TYR A 10 -2.50 -4.46 -14.56
N ASN A 11 -2.10 -4.40 -15.84
CA ASN A 11 -2.56 -3.39 -16.81
C ASN A 11 -2.28 -1.93 -16.39
N HIS A 12 -1.04 -1.66 -15.94
CA HIS A 12 -0.59 -0.35 -15.46
C HIS A 12 0.69 0.17 -16.15
N ALA A 13 0.99 -0.27 -17.38
CA ALA A 13 2.18 0.14 -18.15
C ALA A 13 2.44 1.66 -18.13
N PRO A 14 1.44 2.56 -18.28
CA PRO A 14 1.67 4.00 -18.28
C PRO A 14 2.24 4.57 -16.98
N TYR A 15 2.06 3.89 -15.85
CA TYR A 15 2.40 4.38 -14.50
C TYR A 15 3.61 3.65 -13.90
N LEU A 16 3.83 2.42 -14.35
CA LEU A 16 4.70 1.45 -13.70
C LEU A 16 6.15 1.91 -13.59
N LYS A 17 6.71 2.52 -14.64
CA LYS A 17 8.06 3.06 -14.59
C LYS A 17 8.23 4.13 -13.50
N GLN A 18 7.30 5.07 -13.43
CA GLN A 18 7.31 6.13 -12.41
C GLN A 18 7.22 5.54 -11.01
N ARG A 19 6.39 4.51 -10.82
CA ARG A 19 6.27 3.78 -9.55
C ARG A 19 7.59 3.15 -9.13
N ILE A 20 8.21 2.36 -10.02
CA ILE A 20 9.46 1.66 -9.72
C ILE A 20 10.58 2.67 -9.40
N GLU A 21 10.71 3.74 -10.19
CA GLU A 21 11.70 4.79 -9.94
C GLU A 21 11.47 5.48 -8.58
N SER A 22 10.22 5.73 -8.18
CA SER A 22 9.92 6.31 -6.86
C SER A 22 10.33 5.40 -5.69
N ILE A 23 10.35 4.07 -5.90
CA ILE A 23 10.82 3.09 -4.93
C ILE A 23 12.35 3.01 -4.93
N LEU A 24 12.98 2.88 -6.09
CA LEU A 24 14.43 2.72 -6.20
C LEU A 24 15.21 3.94 -5.68
N ASN A 25 14.61 5.13 -5.78
CA ASN A 25 15.19 6.39 -5.32
C ASN A 25 14.82 6.76 -3.86
N GLN A 26 14.25 5.84 -3.07
CA GLN A 26 14.00 6.09 -1.66
C GLN A 26 15.30 6.46 -0.92
N THR A 27 15.24 7.39 0.05
CA THR A 27 16.40 7.73 0.89
C THR A 27 16.84 6.56 1.77
N TYR A 28 15.89 5.76 2.24
CA TYR A 28 16.15 4.52 2.97
C TYR A 28 16.47 3.38 2.01
N GLN A 29 17.73 2.92 2.00
CA GLN A 29 18.23 1.97 1.00
C GLN A 29 18.28 0.50 1.47
N ASN A 30 17.85 0.17 2.71
CA ASN A 30 17.88 -1.21 3.18
C ASN A 30 16.59 -1.96 2.85
N PHE A 31 16.37 -2.21 1.55
CA PHE A 31 15.20 -2.92 1.05
C PHE A 31 15.52 -3.83 -0.15
N GLU A 32 14.63 -4.77 -0.40
CA GLU A 32 14.49 -5.52 -1.64
C GLU A 32 13.20 -5.14 -2.38
N LEU A 33 13.18 -5.39 -3.69
CA LEU A 33 12.04 -5.13 -4.56
C LEU A 33 11.56 -6.43 -5.20
N ILE A 34 10.27 -6.75 -5.03
CA ILE A 34 9.59 -7.91 -5.58
C ILE A 34 8.56 -7.42 -6.60
N LEU A 35 8.79 -7.72 -7.86
CA LEU A 35 7.97 -7.31 -8.99
C LEU A 35 7.09 -8.48 -9.43
N LEU A 36 5.77 -8.29 -9.44
CA LEU A 36 4.79 -9.33 -9.75
C LEU A 36 3.82 -8.84 -10.81
N ASP A 37 3.78 -9.49 -11.97
CA ASP A 37 2.78 -9.23 -13.01
C ASP A 37 1.73 -10.33 -13.05
N ASP A 38 0.47 -9.94 -13.06
CA ASP A 38 -0.68 -10.87 -13.08
C ASP A 38 -1.22 -11.12 -14.49
N VAL A 39 -0.32 -11.32 -15.45
CA VAL A 39 -0.63 -11.50 -16.89
C VAL A 39 -1.30 -10.24 -17.45
N SER A 40 -0.61 -9.11 -17.35
CA SER A 40 -1.05 -7.86 -17.93
C SER A 40 -1.22 -7.96 -19.45
N PRO A 41 -2.32 -7.44 -20.01
CA PRO A 41 -2.54 -7.44 -21.46
C PRO A 41 -1.78 -6.33 -22.19
N ASP A 42 -1.19 -5.39 -21.45
CA ASP A 42 -0.38 -4.27 -21.93
C ASP A 42 1.14 -4.56 -21.75
N GLU A 43 1.97 -3.56 -21.95
CA GLU A 43 3.43 -3.65 -21.88
C GLU A 43 3.98 -3.75 -20.43
N SER A 44 3.12 -3.90 -19.40
CA SER A 44 3.54 -3.93 -17.99
C SER A 44 4.57 -5.03 -17.73
N GLY A 45 4.35 -6.25 -18.26
CA GLY A 45 5.28 -7.37 -18.10
C GLY A 45 6.66 -7.07 -18.67
N GLU A 46 6.74 -6.45 -19.85
CA GLU A 46 8.00 -6.07 -20.50
C GLU A 46 8.74 -4.99 -19.69
N ILE A 47 7.99 -4.01 -19.15
CA ILE A 47 8.55 -2.98 -18.28
C ILE A 47 9.14 -3.61 -17.02
N LEU A 48 8.43 -4.51 -16.33
CA LEU A 48 8.96 -5.20 -15.14
C LEU A 48 10.22 -6.00 -15.47
N LEU A 49 10.22 -6.74 -16.56
CA LEU A 49 11.38 -7.53 -17.01
C LEU A 49 12.61 -6.66 -17.30
N SER A 50 12.44 -5.40 -17.69
CA SER A 50 13.56 -4.47 -17.89
C SER A 50 14.31 -4.12 -16.60
N TYR A 51 13.68 -4.30 -15.43
CA TYR A 51 14.28 -4.09 -14.12
C TYR A 51 14.79 -5.37 -13.44
N LYS A 52 14.59 -6.57 -14.04
CA LYS A 52 14.88 -7.85 -13.40
C LYS A 52 16.31 -8.00 -12.88
N ASP A 53 17.28 -7.40 -13.58
CA ASP A 53 18.71 -7.48 -13.25
C ASP A 53 19.19 -6.33 -12.34
N HIS A 54 18.28 -5.46 -11.88
CA HIS A 54 18.62 -4.39 -10.95
C HIS A 54 18.99 -4.96 -9.56
N PRO A 55 20.08 -4.49 -8.90
CA PRO A 55 20.59 -5.07 -7.65
C PRO A 55 19.59 -5.12 -6.50
N LYS A 56 18.56 -4.26 -6.48
CA LYS A 56 17.49 -4.27 -5.48
C LYS A 56 16.37 -5.25 -5.80
N VAL A 57 16.25 -5.73 -7.03
CA VAL A 57 15.20 -6.65 -7.44
C VAL A 57 15.58 -8.07 -7.05
N SER A 58 14.93 -8.61 -6.04
CA SER A 58 15.12 -10.00 -5.61
C SER A 58 14.28 -10.98 -6.43
N HIS A 59 13.09 -10.55 -6.86
CA HIS A 59 12.18 -11.35 -7.67
C HIS A 59 11.48 -10.50 -8.73
N CYS A 60 11.40 -11.04 -9.95
CA CYS A 60 10.58 -10.49 -11.05
C CYS A 60 9.83 -11.66 -11.69
N ILE A 61 8.52 -11.72 -11.44
CA ILE A 61 7.69 -12.87 -11.82
C ILE A 61 6.50 -12.41 -12.64
N ILE A 62 6.38 -12.97 -13.83
CA ILE A 62 5.18 -12.87 -14.66
C ILE A 62 4.36 -14.15 -14.42
N ASN A 63 3.12 -14.04 -14.00
CA ASN A 63 2.25 -15.20 -13.80
C ASN A 63 1.95 -15.91 -15.11
N GLU A 64 1.66 -17.20 -15.04
CA GLU A 64 1.20 -17.97 -16.22
C GLU A 64 -0.30 -17.77 -16.49
N LYS A 65 -1.06 -17.44 -15.43
CA LYS A 65 -2.50 -17.21 -15.48
C LYS A 65 -2.87 -16.05 -14.56
N ASN A 66 -3.75 -15.19 -15.05
CA ASN A 66 -4.30 -14.10 -14.24
C ASN A 66 -5.06 -14.66 -13.02
N SER A 67 -4.74 -14.17 -11.84
CA SER A 67 -5.30 -14.63 -10.57
C SER A 67 -6.67 -14.01 -10.25
N GLY A 68 -7.02 -12.91 -10.91
CA GLY A 68 -8.28 -12.21 -10.74
C GLY A 68 -8.37 -11.33 -9.49
N SER A 69 -7.30 -11.22 -8.69
CA SER A 69 -7.31 -10.38 -7.48
C SER A 69 -5.91 -9.93 -7.09
N THR A 70 -5.73 -8.63 -6.80
CA THR A 70 -4.48 -8.09 -6.28
C THR A 70 -4.04 -8.77 -4.98
N PHE A 71 -4.98 -9.25 -4.17
CA PHE A 71 -4.68 -9.95 -2.91
C PHE A 71 -3.99 -11.31 -3.10
N HIS A 72 -4.17 -11.95 -4.24
CA HIS A 72 -3.34 -13.11 -4.61
C HIS A 72 -1.89 -12.70 -4.82
N GLN A 73 -1.64 -11.55 -5.44
CA GLN A 73 -0.29 -11.03 -5.64
C GLN A 73 0.33 -10.57 -4.29
N TRP A 74 -0.46 -9.96 -3.39
CA TRP A 74 0.01 -9.65 -2.04
C TRP A 74 0.48 -10.91 -1.31
N ASN A 75 -0.38 -11.95 -1.26
CA ASN A 75 -0.04 -13.21 -0.60
C ASN A 75 1.16 -13.90 -1.24
N LYS A 76 1.29 -13.85 -2.57
CA LYS A 76 2.45 -14.37 -3.30
C LYS A 76 3.72 -13.61 -2.95
N GLY A 77 3.68 -12.28 -2.98
CA GLY A 77 4.80 -11.43 -2.59
C GLY A 77 5.25 -11.67 -1.14
N MET A 78 4.30 -11.87 -0.22
CA MET A 78 4.60 -12.20 1.17
C MET A 78 5.36 -13.51 1.36
N GLN A 79 5.13 -14.51 0.50
CA GLN A 79 5.88 -15.78 0.55
C GLN A 79 7.34 -15.60 0.07
N LEU A 80 7.58 -14.66 -0.84
CA LEU A 80 8.90 -14.36 -1.41
C LEU A 80 9.71 -13.40 -0.52
N ALA A 81 9.02 -12.51 0.20
CA ALA A 81 9.60 -11.44 0.99
C ALA A 81 10.55 -11.96 2.07
N GLN A 82 11.71 -11.31 2.24
CA GLN A 82 12.70 -11.61 3.27
C GLN A 82 12.71 -10.55 4.39
N GLY A 83 12.10 -9.38 4.14
CA GLY A 83 12.06 -8.26 5.07
C GLY A 83 11.19 -8.50 6.30
N GLU A 84 11.58 -7.88 7.40
CA GLU A 84 10.79 -7.80 8.63
C GLU A 84 9.56 -6.91 8.44
N LEU A 85 9.71 -5.87 7.62
CA LEU A 85 8.67 -4.93 7.25
C LEU A 85 8.28 -5.12 5.79
N ILE A 86 7.01 -4.91 5.51
CA ILE A 86 6.42 -5.05 4.17
C ILE A 86 5.79 -3.74 3.75
N TRP A 87 6.05 -3.35 2.52
CA TRP A 87 5.36 -2.30 1.80
C TRP A 87 4.68 -2.86 0.57
N ILE A 88 3.36 -2.83 0.52
CA ILE A 88 2.60 -3.11 -0.71
C ILE A 88 2.54 -1.81 -1.51
N ALA A 89 3.25 -1.79 -2.62
CA ALA A 89 3.46 -0.62 -3.45
C ALA A 89 2.64 -0.77 -4.75
N GLU A 90 1.34 -0.45 -4.72
CA GLU A 90 0.45 -0.57 -5.89
C GLU A 90 1.05 0.15 -7.11
N SER A 91 0.94 -0.48 -8.27
CA SER A 91 1.75 -0.17 -9.46
C SER A 91 1.41 1.15 -10.17
N ASP A 92 0.33 1.81 -9.77
CA ASP A 92 -0.18 3.07 -10.35
C ASP A 92 0.09 4.32 -9.50
N ASP A 93 0.56 4.16 -8.25
CA ASP A 93 0.86 5.25 -7.32
C ASP A 93 2.31 5.77 -7.43
N ILE A 94 2.63 6.84 -6.67
CA ILE A 94 3.99 7.37 -6.52
C ILE A 94 4.27 7.56 -5.03
N ALA A 95 5.51 7.31 -4.60
CA ALA A 95 5.95 7.59 -3.24
C ALA A 95 6.87 8.81 -3.18
N ASP A 96 6.75 9.58 -2.09
CA ASP A 96 7.78 10.55 -1.69
C ASP A 96 9.09 9.82 -1.40
N LEU A 97 10.23 10.42 -1.70
CA LEU A 97 11.54 9.81 -1.53
C LEU A 97 11.88 9.47 -0.08
N SER A 98 11.24 10.13 0.88
CA SER A 98 11.43 9.90 2.32
C SER A 98 10.39 8.93 2.93
N PHE A 99 9.52 8.30 2.14
CA PHE A 99 8.45 7.42 2.63
C PHE A 99 8.98 6.32 3.55
N LEU A 100 9.94 5.54 3.07
CA LEU A 100 10.51 4.44 3.87
C LEU A 100 11.29 4.96 5.09
N GLU A 101 12.07 6.03 4.95
CA GLU A 101 12.84 6.60 6.05
C GLU A 101 11.94 7.03 7.21
N ILE A 102 10.82 7.72 6.90
CA ILE A 102 9.89 8.22 7.90
C ILE A 102 9.07 7.08 8.53
N LEU A 103 8.59 6.11 7.73
CA LEU A 103 7.73 5.06 8.27
C LEU A 103 8.49 3.90 8.92
N VAL A 104 9.78 3.72 8.64
CA VAL A 104 10.61 2.70 9.33
C VAL A 104 11.03 3.16 10.73
N GLU A 105 11.23 4.47 10.92
CA GLU A 105 11.73 5.04 12.17
C GLU A 105 10.86 4.67 13.39
N PRO A 106 9.51 4.79 13.38
CA PRO A 106 8.67 4.43 14.51
C PRO A 106 8.80 2.97 14.97
N PHE A 107 9.05 2.03 14.04
CA PHE A 107 9.26 0.61 14.39
C PHE A 107 10.53 0.35 15.19
N GLN A 108 11.52 1.25 15.12
CA GLN A 108 12.76 1.15 15.89
C GLN A 108 12.55 1.52 17.37
N HIS A 109 11.55 2.34 17.66
CA HIS A 109 11.27 2.89 18.99
C HIS A 109 10.08 2.22 19.69
N ASN A 110 9.14 1.65 18.93
CA ASN A 110 7.98 0.94 19.50
C ASN A 110 7.98 -0.54 19.09
N PRO A 111 8.38 -1.46 19.97
CA PRO A 111 8.37 -2.91 19.67
C PRO A 111 6.97 -3.48 19.44
N ASN A 112 5.92 -2.82 19.96
CA ASN A 112 4.53 -3.24 19.79
C ASN A 112 3.92 -2.72 18.49
N LEU A 113 4.58 -1.79 17.78
CA LEU A 113 4.07 -1.23 16.52
C LEU A 113 3.95 -2.35 15.48
N VAL A 114 2.79 -2.48 14.87
CA VAL A 114 2.51 -3.49 13.83
C VAL A 114 2.25 -2.87 12.47
N LEU A 115 1.82 -1.60 12.43
CA LEU A 115 1.51 -0.88 11.22
C LEU A 115 1.84 0.61 11.39
N ALA A 116 2.51 1.18 10.38
CA ALA A 116 2.67 2.62 10.21
C ALA A 116 2.08 3.05 8.86
N TYR A 117 1.41 4.19 8.81
CA TYR A 117 0.89 4.70 7.55
C TYR A 117 0.99 6.22 7.48
N SER A 118 0.97 6.74 6.27
CA SER A 118 1.04 8.17 6.02
C SER A 118 -0.23 8.74 5.41
N GLN A 119 -0.34 10.05 5.46
CA GLN A 119 -1.29 10.79 4.66
C GLN A 119 -0.92 10.68 3.17
N SER A 120 -1.90 10.93 2.27
CA SER A 120 -1.70 10.87 0.83
C SER A 120 -2.24 12.09 0.12
N HIS A 121 -1.61 12.45 -1.00
CA HIS A 121 -2.25 13.30 -2.00
C HIS A 121 -3.21 12.49 -2.88
N ARG A 122 -4.11 13.20 -3.56
CA ARG A 122 -4.89 12.70 -4.70
C ARG A 122 -4.23 13.18 -5.98
N MET A 123 -4.05 12.29 -6.92
CA MET A 123 -3.39 12.55 -8.20
C MET A 123 -4.28 12.07 -9.35
N ASP A 124 -4.31 12.77 -10.44
CA ASP A 124 -5.02 12.33 -11.65
C ASP A 124 -4.17 11.34 -12.49
N SER A 125 -4.75 10.84 -13.58
CA SER A 125 -4.08 9.89 -14.48
C SER A 125 -2.83 10.47 -15.16
N GLN A 126 -2.66 11.79 -15.18
CA GLN A 126 -1.50 12.46 -15.79
C GLN A 126 -0.42 12.83 -14.77
N GLY A 127 -0.63 12.49 -13.48
CA GLY A 127 0.34 12.76 -12.42
C GLY A 127 0.19 14.14 -11.77
N LYS A 128 -0.89 14.88 -12.06
CA LYS A 128 -1.14 16.18 -11.44
C LYS A 128 -1.84 15.98 -10.09
N ILE A 129 -1.30 16.60 -9.04
CA ILE A 129 -1.94 16.63 -7.73
C ILE A 129 -3.23 17.44 -7.79
N THR A 130 -4.34 16.82 -7.40
CA THR A 130 -5.70 17.39 -7.43
C THR A 130 -6.27 17.67 -6.04
N GLY A 131 -5.56 17.28 -4.99
CA GLY A 131 -5.95 17.46 -3.59
C GLY A 131 -5.23 16.51 -2.67
N SER A 132 -5.81 16.25 -1.50
CA SER A 132 -5.27 15.30 -0.52
C SER A 132 -6.40 14.52 0.14
N TRP A 133 -6.02 13.51 0.94
CA TRP A 133 -6.94 12.77 1.78
C TRP A 133 -7.09 13.37 3.19
N LYS A 134 -6.50 14.56 3.46
CA LYS A 134 -6.53 15.19 4.79
C LYS A 134 -7.94 15.35 5.36
N SER A 135 -8.91 15.76 4.53
CA SER A 135 -10.29 15.93 4.97
C SER A 135 -11.08 14.61 5.07
N HIS A 136 -10.46 13.47 4.75
CA HIS A 136 -11.16 12.17 4.77
C HIS A 136 -11.59 11.75 6.18
N THR A 137 -10.88 12.22 7.20
CA THR A 137 -11.09 11.87 8.61
C THR A 137 -11.64 13.03 9.47
N ASP A 138 -11.94 14.19 8.86
CA ASP A 138 -12.42 15.39 9.58
C ASP A 138 -13.76 15.15 10.31
N ASP A 139 -14.59 14.27 9.77
CA ASP A 139 -15.87 13.86 10.36
C ASP A 139 -15.72 12.93 11.59
N LEU A 140 -14.54 12.36 11.78
CA LEU A 140 -14.22 11.50 12.92
C LEU A 140 -13.45 12.25 14.01
N ASP A 141 -12.40 12.96 13.63
CA ASP A 141 -11.59 13.80 14.51
C ASP A 141 -10.82 14.82 13.64
N SER A 142 -11.28 16.07 13.64
CA SER A 142 -10.73 17.13 12.79
C SER A 142 -9.33 17.61 13.21
N GLU A 143 -8.86 17.27 14.43
CA GLU A 143 -7.58 17.73 14.97
C GLU A 143 -6.53 16.61 15.01
N LEU A 144 -6.89 15.41 15.42
CA LEU A 144 -5.94 14.32 15.60
C LEU A 144 -5.13 14.04 14.33
N PHE A 145 -5.79 13.92 13.17
CA PHE A 145 -5.15 13.57 11.89
C PHE A 145 -4.37 14.73 11.22
N LYS A 146 -4.27 15.88 11.89
CA LYS A 146 -3.37 16.97 11.48
C LYS A 146 -1.93 16.77 11.98
N HIS A 147 -1.74 15.89 12.95
CA HIS A 147 -0.47 15.63 13.62
C HIS A 147 -0.09 14.16 13.52
N ASP A 148 1.20 13.86 13.64
CA ASP A 148 1.68 12.51 13.78
C ASP A 148 1.26 11.97 15.17
N PHE A 149 0.90 10.69 15.23
CA PHE A 149 0.54 10.06 16.50
C PHE A 149 0.82 8.56 16.51
N ASP A 150 1.03 8.02 17.70
CA ASP A 150 0.96 6.61 18.02
C ASP A 150 -0.32 6.31 18.80
N MET A 151 -0.93 5.17 18.54
CA MET A 151 -2.15 4.74 19.23
C MET A 151 -2.17 3.24 19.42
N ASN A 152 -2.76 2.79 20.54
CA ASN A 152 -3.07 1.37 20.71
C ASN A 152 -4.04 0.90 19.61
N GLY A 153 -3.79 -0.25 19.02
CA GLY A 153 -4.56 -0.71 17.87
C GLY A 153 -6.04 -0.95 18.17
N TRP A 154 -6.37 -1.48 19.35
CA TRP A 154 -7.78 -1.66 19.72
C TRP A 154 -8.50 -0.32 19.93
N GLU A 155 -7.83 0.69 20.51
CA GLU A 155 -8.36 2.04 20.60
C GLU A 155 -8.60 2.61 19.20
N TYR A 156 -7.64 2.46 18.29
CA TYR A 156 -7.76 2.93 16.91
C TYR A 156 -8.93 2.26 16.16
N ILE A 157 -9.11 0.95 16.32
CA ILE A 157 -10.22 0.22 15.72
C ILE A 157 -11.56 0.77 16.26
N HIS A 158 -11.69 0.92 17.58
CA HIS A 158 -12.94 1.38 18.19
C HIS A 158 -13.29 2.81 17.82
N ARG A 159 -12.30 3.70 17.78
CA ARG A 159 -12.54 5.12 17.47
C ARG A 159 -12.78 5.37 15.98
N PHE A 160 -12.12 4.60 15.10
CA PHE A 160 -12.02 4.95 13.69
C PHE A 160 -12.35 3.81 12.73
N LEU A 161 -11.60 2.72 12.72
CA LEU A 161 -11.72 1.68 11.70
C LEU A 161 -13.06 0.95 11.67
N ASN A 162 -13.79 0.87 12.80
CA ASN A 162 -15.15 0.32 12.82
C ASN A 162 -16.19 1.23 12.15
N ILE A 163 -15.86 2.50 11.97
CA ILE A 163 -16.76 3.51 11.40
C ILE A 163 -16.46 3.70 9.93
N LYS A 164 -15.16 3.77 9.58
CA LYS A 164 -14.69 4.17 8.25
C LYS A 164 -13.30 3.59 7.99
N ASN A 165 -12.99 3.26 6.72
CA ASN A 165 -11.61 2.98 6.34
C ASN A 165 -10.77 4.26 6.38
N THR A 166 -10.04 4.48 7.47
CA THR A 166 -9.16 5.64 7.66
C THR A 166 -7.76 5.45 7.06
N ILE A 167 -7.50 4.26 6.49
CA ILE A 167 -6.27 3.92 5.76
C ILE A 167 -6.64 3.71 4.28
N PRO A 168 -6.81 4.78 3.49
CA PRO A 168 -7.55 4.75 2.24
C PRO A 168 -6.82 4.07 1.07
N ASN A 169 -5.53 3.77 1.21
CA ASN A 169 -4.77 3.09 0.15
C ASN A 169 -3.60 2.27 0.73
N ALA A 170 -3.32 1.15 0.09
CA ALA A 170 -2.28 0.22 0.51
C ALA A 170 -0.86 0.79 0.33
N SER A 171 -0.66 1.62 -0.69
CA SER A 171 0.64 2.21 -1.01
C SER A 171 1.18 3.15 0.07
N ALA A 172 0.31 3.62 0.98
CA ALA A 172 0.69 4.50 2.09
C ALA A 172 1.04 3.74 3.38
N VAL A 173 1.12 2.41 3.35
CA VAL A 173 1.22 1.55 4.54
C VAL A 173 2.51 0.75 4.57
N LEU A 174 3.18 0.75 5.73
CA LEU A 174 4.28 -0.14 6.10
C LEU A 174 3.85 -1.00 7.30
N PHE A 175 4.06 -2.31 7.27
CA PHE A 175 3.59 -3.21 8.33
C PHE A 175 4.55 -4.37 8.60
N LYS A 176 4.45 -4.98 9.79
CA LYS A 176 5.24 -6.16 10.15
C LYS A 176 4.79 -7.40 9.36
N LYS A 177 5.72 -8.06 8.66
CA LYS A 177 5.51 -9.32 7.96
C LYS A 177 4.89 -10.39 8.86
N GLN A 178 5.46 -10.56 10.06
CA GLN A 178 5.00 -11.59 11.01
C GLN A 178 3.52 -11.39 11.38
N THR A 179 3.07 -10.15 11.57
CA THR A 179 1.66 -9.86 11.89
C THR A 179 0.73 -10.25 10.74
N TYR A 180 1.14 -9.98 9.49
CA TYR A 180 0.37 -10.40 8.31
C TYR A 180 0.23 -11.93 8.21
N LEU A 181 1.30 -12.67 8.53
CA LEU A 181 1.26 -14.14 8.56
C LEU A 181 0.35 -14.68 9.67
N GLN A 182 0.32 -14.03 10.84
CA GLN A 182 -0.55 -14.40 11.97
C GLN A 182 -2.04 -14.21 11.68
N ILE A 183 -2.40 -13.31 10.77
CA ILE A 183 -3.79 -13.08 10.34
C ILE A 183 -4.18 -13.92 9.11
N GLU A 184 -3.30 -14.85 8.69
CA GLU A 184 -3.48 -15.74 7.53
C GLU A 184 -3.57 -15.01 6.19
N GLY A 185 -3.04 -13.78 6.12
CA GLY A 185 -2.95 -12.99 4.91
C GLY A 185 -4.24 -12.29 4.48
N ALA A 186 -4.24 -11.79 3.26
CA ALA A 186 -5.38 -11.12 2.65
C ALA A 186 -6.37 -12.14 2.06
N CYS A 187 -7.65 -11.91 2.30
CA CYS A 187 -8.72 -12.72 1.72
C CYS A 187 -8.98 -12.29 0.27
N SER A 188 -8.66 -13.15 -0.69
CA SER A 188 -8.75 -12.86 -2.12
C SER A 188 -10.18 -12.72 -2.66
N HIS A 189 -11.19 -13.09 -1.86
CA HIS A 189 -12.61 -12.95 -2.23
C HIS A 189 -13.21 -11.59 -1.88
N LEU A 190 -12.48 -10.73 -1.13
CA LEU A 190 -12.94 -9.42 -0.70
C LEU A 190 -12.42 -8.31 -1.65
N ASN A 191 -13.08 -8.12 -2.79
CA ASN A 191 -12.57 -7.27 -3.86
C ASN A 191 -12.45 -5.77 -3.51
N LEU A 192 -13.37 -5.18 -2.72
CA LEU A 192 -13.43 -3.74 -2.46
C LEU A 192 -13.01 -3.32 -1.05
N ILE A 193 -13.09 -4.25 -0.11
CA ILE A 193 -12.82 -3.99 1.32
C ILE A 193 -11.74 -4.90 1.87
N GLY A 194 -11.00 -5.57 0.99
CA GLY A 194 -9.99 -6.54 1.38
C GLY A 194 -8.84 -5.91 2.14
N ASP A 195 -8.37 -4.75 1.69
CA ASP A 195 -7.36 -3.94 2.37
C ASP A 195 -7.83 -3.49 3.75
N TRP A 196 -9.03 -2.93 3.87
CA TRP A 196 -9.61 -2.53 5.16
C TRP A 196 -9.68 -3.69 6.15
N SER A 197 -10.12 -4.87 5.69
CA SER A 197 -10.13 -6.09 6.49
C SER A 197 -8.72 -6.49 6.96
N VAL A 198 -7.71 -6.38 6.09
CA VAL A 198 -6.31 -6.65 6.44
C VAL A 198 -5.82 -5.66 7.50
N TRP A 199 -6.07 -4.36 7.31
CA TRP A 199 -5.62 -3.34 8.27
C TRP A 199 -6.26 -3.53 9.63
N ALA A 200 -7.57 -3.76 9.71
CA ALA A 200 -8.25 -4.02 10.98
C ALA A 200 -7.67 -5.23 11.72
N LYS A 201 -7.40 -6.33 11.01
CA LYS A 201 -6.79 -7.53 11.60
C LYS A 201 -5.33 -7.30 12.04
N ILE A 202 -4.51 -6.58 11.26
CA ILE A 202 -3.13 -6.25 11.64
C ILE A 202 -3.14 -5.37 12.89
N VAL A 203 -3.89 -4.28 12.87
CA VAL A 203 -3.95 -3.29 13.95
C VAL A 203 -4.50 -3.92 15.25
N SER A 204 -5.35 -4.96 15.18
CA SER A 204 -5.80 -5.70 16.37
C SER A 204 -4.68 -6.45 17.11
N ARG A 205 -3.48 -6.53 16.54
CA ARG A 205 -2.34 -7.28 17.09
C ARG A 205 -1.27 -6.41 17.74
N GLY A 206 -1.40 -5.08 17.70
CA GLY A 206 -0.40 -4.19 18.29
C GLY A 206 -0.79 -2.73 18.11
N ASP A 207 0.21 -1.86 18.13
CA ASP A 207 0.03 -0.42 18.00
C ASP A 207 0.08 0.03 16.54
N ILE A 208 -0.47 1.20 16.27
CA ILE A 208 -0.44 1.86 14.98
C ILE A 208 0.25 3.22 15.08
N HIS A 209 1.04 3.58 14.05
CA HIS A 209 1.60 4.92 13.86
C HIS A 209 0.97 5.60 12.64
N PHE A 210 0.67 6.88 12.75
CA PHE A 210 0.22 7.74 11.67
C PHE A 210 1.18 8.90 11.46
N SER A 211 1.61 9.14 10.22
CA SER A 211 2.29 10.36 9.79
C SER A 211 1.34 11.27 9.02
N SER A 212 1.20 12.52 9.48
CA SER A 212 0.37 13.56 8.86
C SER A 212 0.95 14.10 7.53
N ARG A 213 2.19 13.70 7.19
CA ARG A 213 2.84 14.05 5.93
C ARG A 213 2.24 13.24 4.79
N CYS A 214 1.95 13.91 3.66
CA CYS A 214 1.57 13.22 2.42
C CYS A 214 2.83 12.58 1.79
N LEU A 215 3.05 11.29 2.07
CA LEU A 215 4.22 10.55 1.60
C LEU A 215 3.88 9.59 0.43
N ASN A 216 2.61 9.57 0.02
CA ASN A 216 2.14 8.81 -1.14
C ASN A 216 1.20 9.68 -1.98
N ASP A 217 1.31 9.56 -3.30
CA ASP A 217 0.41 10.17 -4.27
C ASP A 217 -0.49 9.07 -4.84
N PHE A 218 -1.74 9.06 -4.39
CA PHE A 218 -2.75 8.08 -4.80
C PHE A 218 -3.39 8.48 -6.12
N ARG A 219 -3.25 7.63 -7.13
CA ARG A 219 -3.71 7.91 -8.50
C ARG A 219 -5.16 7.51 -8.74
N TYR A 220 -5.91 8.42 -9.35
CA TYR A 220 -7.25 8.18 -9.88
C TYR A 220 -7.21 8.09 -11.41
N HIS A 221 -7.63 6.95 -11.94
CA HIS A 221 -7.78 6.73 -13.38
C HIS A 221 -9.03 5.89 -13.69
N ALA A 222 -9.48 5.91 -14.95
CA ALA A 222 -10.75 5.30 -15.35
C ALA A 222 -10.84 3.78 -15.15
N THR A 223 -9.68 3.09 -15.13
CA THR A 223 -9.58 1.63 -14.97
C THR A 223 -9.23 1.21 -13.53
N SER A 224 -9.14 2.15 -12.57
CA SER A 224 -8.91 1.79 -11.16
C SER A 224 -10.08 0.96 -10.60
N VAL A 225 -9.78 0.10 -9.61
CA VAL A 225 -10.80 -0.75 -8.95
C VAL A 225 -11.96 0.09 -8.42
N ILE A 226 -11.67 1.25 -7.83
CA ILE A 226 -12.68 2.19 -7.30
C ILE A 226 -13.54 2.78 -8.44
N ALA A 227 -12.94 3.13 -9.59
CA ALA A 227 -13.67 3.68 -10.73
C ALA A 227 -14.61 2.64 -11.35
N THR A 228 -14.13 1.40 -11.51
CA THR A 228 -14.92 0.27 -12.04
C THR A 228 -16.06 -0.11 -11.09
N ALA A 229 -15.83 -0.12 -9.79
CA ALA A 229 -16.86 -0.41 -8.80
C ALA A 229 -17.99 0.62 -8.78
N LYS A 230 -17.69 1.91 -8.97
CA LYS A 230 -18.70 2.98 -9.07
C LYS A 230 -19.59 2.85 -10.30
N GLN A 231 -19.10 2.24 -11.38
CA GLN A 231 -19.87 2.02 -12.60
C GLN A 231 -20.82 0.83 -12.50
N THR A 232 -20.45 -0.20 -11.72
CA THR A 232 -21.21 -1.47 -11.60
C THR A 232 -22.18 -1.52 -10.43
N SER A 233 -21.94 -0.73 -9.40
CA SER A 233 -22.80 -0.62 -8.22
C SER A 233 -23.32 0.80 -8.15
N GLY A 234 -24.66 0.99 -8.16
CA GLY A 234 -25.25 2.32 -7.91
C GLY A 234 -24.68 2.99 -6.64
N PRO A 235 -25.18 4.16 -6.18
CA PRO A 235 -24.47 5.00 -5.20
C PRO A 235 -24.24 4.28 -3.88
N PHE A 236 -23.13 3.53 -3.76
CA PHE A 236 -22.60 3.11 -2.49
C PHE A 236 -21.99 4.36 -1.81
N ARG A 237 -22.58 4.78 -0.70
CA ARG A 237 -21.89 5.68 0.22
C ARG A 237 -20.78 4.86 0.91
N LEU A 238 -19.54 5.10 0.51
CA LEU A 238 -18.34 4.71 1.24
C LEU A 238 -18.15 5.66 2.42
#